data_57d140c67ac069fdadb3077ca360a684
#
_entry.id   57d140c67ac069fdadb3077ca360a684
#
_cell.length_a   1.000
_cell.length_b   1.000
_cell.length_c   1.000
_cell.angle_alpha   90.00
_cell.angle_beta   90.00
_cell.angle_gamma   90.00
#
_symmetry.space_group_name_H-M   'P 1'
#
loop_
_entity.id
_entity.type
_entity.pdbx_description
1 polymer ?
#
loop_
_entity_poly.entity_id
_entity_poly.type
_entity_poly.pdbx_seq_one_letter_code
_entity_poly.pdbx_strand_id
1 'polypeptide(L)'
;MTKPAFPAAPAEPPPGQAILLRVFVDTSQPREGGNPVPLVLDAQGMTASDMQALAAHHGHESSFVVPADGDDHLCQLRFFVPGHEMEMCGHATVGTLWALRQWGRWTTPRARVQTLSGSVDIEWDDAGNRAWVSQPAVATSALTPAQCRAIAEVLRIDPDLPGLHMINASTSRVKTLVRLPGVAELNALAPDFEAMRDLCEAIGSTGLYPYALMTDGASARQFPKASGYPEDAATGIAAAALWGYLNETGSVPADGVYTVRQGVAMGSPSAIQLRRRGDAPGCWLSGETQWIRR
;
A
#
# COMPACT_ATOMS: atom_id res chain seq x y z
N MET A 1 15.01 -26.01 12.29
CA MET A 1 15.36 -24.62 12.03
C MET A 1 14.72 -23.75 13.09
N THR A 2 15.48 -23.12 13.95
CA THR A 2 14.99 -22.20 14.98
C THR A 2 14.38 -20.98 14.27
N LYS A 3 13.11 -20.66 14.56
CA LYS A 3 12.43 -19.46 14.09
C LYS A 3 13.31 -18.24 14.44
N PRO A 4 13.59 -17.32 13.52
CA PRO A 4 14.30 -16.09 13.88
C PRO A 4 13.52 -15.40 14.99
N ALA A 5 14.20 -15.05 16.08
CA ALA A 5 13.58 -14.34 17.19
C ALA A 5 13.25 -12.91 16.67
N PHE A 6 11.97 -12.63 16.51
CA PHE A 6 11.54 -11.25 16.22
C PHE A 6 11.89 -10.37 17.44
N PRO A 7 12.35 -9.14 17.21
CA PRO A 7 12.62 -8.23 18.32
C PRO A 7 11.35 -8.03 19.16
N ALA A 8 11.49 -8.08 20.48
CA ALA A 8 10.38 -7.84 21.39
C ALA A 8 9.71 -6.50 21.10
N ALA A 9 8.38 -6.47 21.22
CA ALA A 9 7.62 -5.23 21.10
C ALA A 9 8.12 -4.21 22.14
N PRO A 10 8.27 -2.93 21.79
CA PRO A 10 8.50 -1.87 22.76
C PRO A 10 7.29 -1.76 23.72
N ALA A 11 7.44 -1.03 24.82
CA ALA A 11 6.31 -0.67 25.65
C ALA A 11 5.25 0.07 24.83
N GLU A 12 3.96 -0.18 25.13
CA GLU A 12 2.88 0.56 24.49
C GLU A 12 3.04 2.06 24.74
N PRO A 13 2.87 2.90 23.71
CA PRO A 13 2.93 4.35 23.90
C PRO A 13 1.73 4.82 24.74
N PRO A 14 1.88 5.90 25.51
CA PRO A 14 0.74 6.56 26.18
C PRO A 14 -0.34 6.98 25.17
N PRO A 15 -1.63 7.11 25.62
CA PRO A 15 -2.71 7.61 24.77
C PRO A 15 -2.34 8.92 24.03
N GLY A 16 -2.69 9.01 22.76
CA GLY A 16 -2.41 10.17 21.91
C GLY A 16 -0.95 10.30 21.43
N GLN A 17 -0.04 9.46 21.87
CA GLN A 17 1.35 9.46 21.40
C GLN A 17 1.57 8.50 20.24
N ALA A 18 2.35 8.94 19.26
CA ALA A 18 2.71 8.11 18.10
C ALA A 18 3.96 7.28 18.35
N ILE A 19 3.92 6.04 17.87
CA ILE A 19 5.09 5.21 17.63
C ILE A 19 5.30 5.05 16.11
N LEU A 20 6.56 4.90 15.69
CA LEU A 20 6.86 4.77 14.27
C LEU A 20 7.05 3.31 13.88
N LEU A 21 6.36 2.90 12.83
CA LEU A 21 6.53 1.63 12.16
C LEU A 21 7.13 1.85 10.77
N ARG A 22 7.73 0.81 10.22
CA ARG A 22 8.11 0.71 8.82
C ARG A 22 7.43 -0.52 8.24
N VAL A 23 6.66 -0.36 7.19
CA VAL A 23 5.77 -1.39 6.62
C VAL A 23 6.18 -1.70 5.20
N PHE A 24 5.98 -2.94 4.77
CA PHE A 24 6.43 -3.48 3.49
C PHE A 24 7.95 -3.47 3.30
N VAL A 25 8.69 -3.73 4.38
CA VAL A 25 10.15 -3.79 4.32
C VAL A 25 10.57 -4.96 3.41
N ASP A 26 11.47 -4.70 2.46
CA ASP A 26 12.10 -5.76 1.67
C ASP A 26 13.34 -6.28 2.41
N THR A 27 13.17 -7.35 3.19
CA THR A 27 14.23 -7.96 3.97
C THR A 27 15.29 -8.69 3.12
N SER A 28 15.05 -8.86 1.82
CA SER A 28 16.04 -9.40 0.88
C SER A 28 17.08 -8.36 0.44
N GLN A 29 16.83 -7.08 0.72
CA GLN A 29 17.70 -5.98 0.35
C GLN A 29 18.57 -5.54 1.55
N PRO A 30 19.86 -5.17 1.31
CA PRO A 30 20.75 -4.73 2.36
C PRO A 30 20.42 -3.33 2.90
N ARG A 31 19.62 -2.57 2.17
CA ARG A 31 19.23 -1.21 2.53
C ARG A 31 17.87 -1.25 3.23
N GLU A 32 17.75 -0.53 4.34
CA GLU A 32 16.45 -0.35 4.99
C GLU A 32 15.47 0.36 4.05
N GLY A 33 14.32 -0.25 3.82
CA GLY A 33 13.25 0.24 2.98
C GLY A 33 11.91 0.21 3.68
N GLY A 34 10.84 0.13 2.92
CA GLY A 34 9.47 0.16 3.43
C GLY A 34 8.92 1.58 3.56
N ASN A 35 7.64 1.68 3.95
CA ASN A 35 6.93 2.95 4.09
C ASN A 35 6.71 3.26 5.58
N PRO A 36 7.14 4.43 6.08
CA PRO A 36 6.93 4.82 7.47
C PRO A 36 5.45 5.04 7.79
N VAL A 37 5.05 4.62 9.00
CA VAL A 37 3.70 4.85 9.54
C VAL A 37 3.81 5.31 10.99
N PRO A 38 3.47 6.57 11.30
CA PRO A 38 3.13 6.99 12.64
C PRO A 38 1.82 6.32 13.08
N LEU A 39 1.86 5.56 14.16
CA LEU A 39 0.72 4.86 14.75
C LEU A 39 0.40 5.42 16.12
N VAL A 40 -0.83 5.87 16.32
CA VAL A 40 -1.41 6.16 17.64
C VAL A 40 -2.31 5.01 18.04
N LEU A 41 -1.86 4.23 19.03
CA LEU A 41 -2.53 3.00 19.48
C LEU A 41 -3.83 3.27 20.25
N ASP A 42 -3.91 4.39 20.94
CA ASP A 42 -5.10 4.85 21.66
C ASP A 42 -5.34 6.32 21.29
N ALA A 43 -6.22 6.51 20.32
CA ALA A 43 -6.62 7.81 19.81
C ALA A 43 -8.04 8.22 20.29
N GLN A 44 -8.60 7.49 21.28
CA GLN A 44 -9.88 7.85 21.87
C GLN A 44 -9.81 9.26 22.47
N GLY A 45 -10.74 10.12 22.07
CA GLY A 45 -10.79 11.52 22.51
C GLY A 45 -9.98 12.50 21.66
N MET A 46 -9.15 12.04 20.72
CA MET A 46 -8.52 12.92 19.74
C MET A 46 -9.55 13.42 18.71
N THR A 47 -9.52 14.72 18.44
CA THR A 47 -10.33 15.30 17.35
C THR A 47 -9.68 15.01 15.99
N ALA A 48 -10.46 15.15 14.90
CA ALA A 48 -9.90 15.06 13.54
C ALA A 48 -8.78 16.10 13.32
N SER A 49 -8.87 17.27 13.94
CA SER A 49 -7.84 18.31 13.88
C SER A 49 -6.54 17.86 14.57
N ASP A 50 -6.62 17.19 15.73
CA ASP A 50 -5.44 16.67 16.44
C ASP A 50 -4.73 15.59 15.62
N MET A 51 -5.51 14.66 15.03
CA MET A 51 -4.99 13.59 14.16
C MET A 51 -4.33 14.18 12.91
N GLN A 52 -4.96 15.19 12.30
CA GLN A 52 -4.43 15.91 11.14
C GLN A 52 -3.12 16.62 11.46
N ALA A 53 -3.05 17.31 12.60
CA ALA A 53 -1.87 18.01 13.06
C ALA A 53 -0.69 17.04 13.32
N LEU A 54 -0.99 15.86 13.90
CA LEU A 54 0.01 14.82 14.13
C LEU A 54 0.55 14.26 12.78
N ALA A 55 -0.32 13.95 11.83
CA ALA A 55 0.08 13.51 10.50
C ALA A 55 0.93 14.56 9.78
N ALA A 56 0.56 15.83 9.88
CA ALA A 56 1.34 16.95 9.33
C ALA A 56 2.71 17.09 10.00
N HIS A 57 2.79 16.92 11.34
CA HIS A 57 4.04 16.97 12.07
C HIS A 57 5.03 15.87 11.64
N HIS A 58 4.54 14.65 11.39
CA HIS A 58 5.36 13.55 10.94
C HIS A 58 5.66 13.57 9.43
N GLY A 59 4.85 14.28 8.64
CA GLY A 59 4.97 14.33 7.18
C GLY A 59 4.65 12.99 6.49
N HIS A 60 3.96 12.07 7.17
CA HIS A 60 3.64 10.73 6.69
C HIS A 60 2.17 10.37 6.90
N GLU A 61 1.69 9.40 6.12
CA GLU A 61 0.40 8.76 6.33
C GLU A 61 0.36 8.11 7.71
N SER A 62 -0.51 8.60 8.58
CA SER A 62 -0.59 8.21 9.99
C SER A 62 -1.86 7.41 10.27
N SER A 63 -1.77 6.43 11.15
CA SER A 63 -2.87 5.57 11.59
C SER A 63 -3.27 5.83 13.03
N PHE A 64 -4.58 5.86 13.28
CA PHE A 64 -5.17 6.12 14.57
C PHE A 64 -6.17 5.01 14.90
N VAL A 65 -5.96 4.35 16.06
CA VAL A 65 -6.85 3.30 16.54
C VAL A 65 -7.85 3.94 17.51
N VAL A 66 -9.13 3.79 17.18
CA VAL A 66 -10.25 4.21 18.05
C VAL A 66 -11.18 3.02 18.29
N PRO A 67 -12.01 3.03 19.34
CA PRO A 67 -13.02 2.00 19.55
C PRO A 67 -13.94 1.88 18.32
N ALA A 68 -14.33 0.65 17.98
CA ALA A 68 -15.32 0.42 16.92
C ALA A 68 -16.73 0.78 17.40
N ASP A 69 -17.61 1.08 16.44
CA ASP A 69 -19.04 1.19 16.70
C ASP A 69 -19.65 -0.22 16.77
N GLY A 70 -19.83 -0.75 18.00
CA GLY A 70 -20.38 -2.11 18.24
C GLY A 70 -19.33 -3.22 18.32
N ASP A 71 -19.81 -4.45 18.54
CA ASP A 71 -18.96 -5.61 18.93
C ASP A 71 -18.44 -6.43 17.74
N ASP A 72 -18.85 -6.11 16.53
CA ASP A 72 -18.52 -6.88 15.32
C ASP A 72 -17.11 -6.62 14.76
N HIS A 73 -16.43 -5.59 15.23
CA HIS A 73 -15.13 -5.16 14.77
C HIS A 73 -14.12 -5.08 15.91
N LEU A 74 -12.87 -5.43 15.65
CA LEU A 74 -11.78 -5.34 16.62
C LEU A 74 -11.55 -3.89 17.06
N CYS A 75 -11.58 -2.97 16.12
CA CYS A 75 -11.43 -1.52 16.31
C CYS A 75 -11.86 -0.79 15.04
N GLN A 76 -11.91 0.54 15.13
CA GLN A 76 -11.96 1.42 13.97
C GLN A 76 -10.57 2.00 13.71
N LEU A 77 -10.18 2.06 12.45
CA LEU A 77 -8.95 2.67 11.97
C LEU A 77 -9.26 3.96 11.20
N ARG A 78 -8.63 5.04 11.59
CA ARG A 78 -8.67 6.31 10.88
C ARG A 78 -7.28 6.62 10.33
N PHE A 79 -7.23 7.21 9.14
CA PHE A 79 -5.99 7.47 8.43
C PHE A 79 -5.91 8.92 8.00
N PHE A 80 -4.79 9.57 8.28
CA PHE A 80 -4.57 10.96 7.90
C PHE A 80 -3.24 11.09 7.13
N VAL A 81 -3.29 11.81 6.02
CA VAL A 81 -2.11 12.42 5.41
C VAL A 81 -1.96 13.86 5.93
N PRO A 82 -0.84 14.56 5.66
CA PRO A 82 -0.68 15.95 6.10
C PRO A 82 -1.82 16.88 5.73
N GLY A 83 -2.53 16.64 4.64
CA GLY A 83 -3.56 17.54 4.11
C GLY A 83 -5.02 17.16 4.37
N HIS A 84 -5.33 15.89 4.63
CA HIS A 84 -6.72 15.40 4.77
C HIS A 84 -6.81 14.01 5.40
N GLU A 85 -8.03 13.60 5.77
CA GLU A 85 -8.35 12.23 6.15
C GLU A 85 -8.56 11.36 4.90
N MET A 86 -8.10 10.10 4.95
CA MET A 86 -8.28 9.11 3.90
C MET A 86 -9.26 8.02 4.33
N GLU A 87 -10.02 7.50 3.35
CA GLU A 87 -10.97 6.42 3.62
C GLU A 87 -10.28 5.09 3.96
N MET A 88 -9.11 4.85 3.35
CA MET A 88 -8.35 3.60 3.51
C MET A 88 -6.87 3.83 3.21
N CYS A 89 -5.99 3.20 3.98
CA CYS A 89 -4.56 3.17 3.76
C CYS A 89 -4.01 1.76 3.98
N GLY A 90 -3.61 1.08 2.89
CA GLY A 90 -3.21 -0.33 2.93
C GLY A 90 -2.00 -0.61 3.82
N HIS A 91 -0.91 0.16 3.67
CA HIS A 91 0.30 -0.06 4.47
C HIS A 91 0.09 0.32 5.95
N ALA A 92 -0.63 1.40 6.21
CA ALA A 92 -0.93 1.80 7.58
C ALA A 92 -1.84 0.75 8.28
N THR A 93 -2.79 0.15 7.57
CA THR A 93 -3.61 -0.95 8.10
C THR A 93 -2.76 -2.17 8.44
N VAL A 94 -1.92 -2.63 7.51
CA VAL A 94 -1.02 -3.79 7.75
C VAL A 94 -0.12 -3.54 8.96
N GLY A 95 0.52 -2.38 9.04
CA GLY A 95 1.39 -2.01 10.15
C GLY A 95 0.67 -1.94 11.50
N THR A 96 -0.49 -1.29 11.52
CA THR A 96 -1.31 -1.18 12.75
C THR A 96 -1.74 -2.54 13.27
N LEU A 97 -2.24 -3.42 12.40
CA LEU A 97 -2.69 -4.76 12.78
C LEU A 97 -1.54 -5.65 13.27
N TRP A 98 -0.38 -5.55 12.62
CA TRP A 98 0.83 -6.21 13.10
C TRP A 98 1.19 -5.74 14.51
N ALA A 99 1.18 -4.44 14.76
CA ALA A 99 1.49 -3.85 16.07
C ALA A 99 0.47 -4.28 17.15
N LEU A 100 -0.84 -4.24 16.85
CA LEU A 100 -1.90 -4.74 17.73
C LEU A 100 -1.67 -6.21 18.13
N ARG A 101 -1.22 -7.04 17.19
CA ARG A 101 -0.88 -8.44 17.45
C ARG A 101 0.33 -8.57 18.35
N GLN A 102 1.41 -7.78 18.11
CA GLN A 102 2.62 -7.81 18.93
C GLN A 102 2.36 -7.40 20.39
N TRP A 103 1.40 -6.52 20.64
CA TRP A 103 0.98 -6.12 21.99
C TRP A 103 -0.13 -6.98 22.58
N GLY A 104 -0.57 -8.05 21.87
CA GLY A 104 -1.62 -8.94 22.35
C GLY A 104 -3.04 -8.33 22.36
N ARG A 105 -3.22 -7.19 21.69
CA ARG A 105 -4.53 -6.53 21.56
C ARG A 105 -5.42 -7.17 20.49
N TRP A 106 -4.86 -8.01 19.65
CA TRP A 106 -5.56 -8.88 18.71
C TRP A 106 -5.04 -10.31 18.87
N THR A 107 -5.90 -11.24 19.28
CA THR A 107 -5.52 -12.61 19.63
C THR A 107 -6.14 -13.69 18.76
N THR A 108 -7.25 -13.39 18.08
CA THR A 108 -7.95 -14.33 17.19
C THR A 108 -7.21 -14.49 15.84
N PRO A 109 -7.37 -15.63 15.15
CA PRO A 109 -6.76 -15.82 13.83
C PRO A 109 -7.39 -14.91 12.74
N ARG A 110 -8.67 -14.56 12.90
CA ARG A 110 -9.41 -13.67 11.99
C ARG A 110 -10.24 -12.68 12.77
N ALA A 111 -10.44 -11.51 12.24
CA ALA A 111 -11.33 -10.47 12.75
C ALA A 111 -11.74 -9.53 11.62
N ARG A 112 -12.44 -8.46 11.99
CA ARG A 112 -12.74 -7.32 11.10
C ARG A 112 -12.32 -6.03 11.76
N VAL A 113 -11.94 -5.06 10.98
CA VAL A 113 -11.75 -3.66 11.40
C VAL A 113 -12.65 -2.74 10.62
N GLN A 114 -13.07 -1.66 11.24
CA GLN A 114 -13.87 -0.63 10.60
C GLN A 114 -12.96 0.45 10.02
N THR A 115 -13.27 0.95 8.83
CA THR A 115 -12.62 2.10 8.19
C THR A 115 -13.68 2.99 7.56
N LEU A 116 -13.32 4.18 7.07
CA LEU A 116 -14.27 5.01 6.30
C LEU A 116 -14.71 4.35 4.98
N SER A 117 -13.90 3.43 4.43
CA SER A 117 -14.28 2.62 3.27
C SER A 117 -15.21 1.44 3.63
N GLY A 118 -15.54 1.25 4.89
CA GLY A 118 -16.35 0.14 5.40
C GLY A 118 -15.56 -0.89 6.17
N SER A 119 -16.15 -2.10 6.28
CA SER A 119 -15.57 -3.23 7.01
C SER A 119 -14.48 -3.92 6.18
N VAL A 120 -13.37 -4.23 6.82
CA VAL A 120 -12.19 -4.88 6.23
C VAL A 120 -11.90 -6.16 6.99
N ASP A 121 -11.86 -7.30 6.29
CA ASP A 121 -11.46 -8.58 6.88
C ASP A 121 -9.97 -8.62 7.10
N ILE A 122 -9.55 -9.20 8.21
CA ILE A 122 -8.15 -9.34 8.59
C ILE A 122 -7.84 -10.77 9.01
N GLU A 123 -6.65 -11.25 8.69
CA GLU A 123 -6.17 -12.57 9.04
C GLU A 123 -4.73 -12.50 9.55
N TRP A 124 -4.42 -13.26 10.59
CA TRP A 124 -3.08 -13.39 11.13
C TRP A 124 -2.39 -14.64 10.62
N ASP A 125 -1.15 -14.49 10.14
CA ASP A 125 -0.25 -15.57 9.76
C ASP A 125 0.83 -15.73 10.83
N ASP A 126 0.68 -16.74 11.68
CA ASP A 126 1.66 -17.06 12.74
C ASP A 126 3.02 -17.48 12.17
N ALA A 127 3.04 -18.15 11.02
CA ALA A 127 4.28 -18.63 10.40
C ALA A 127 5.09 -17.48 9.86
N GLY A 128 4.42 -16.52 9.22
CA GLY A 128 5.02 -15.32 8.64
C GLY A 128 5.12 -14.14 9.60
N ASN A 129 4.54 -14.22 10.82
CA ASN A 129 4.46 -13.10 11.78
C ASN A 129 3.92 -11.82 11.11
N ARG A 130 2.83 -11.94 10.36
CA ARG A 130 2.29 -10.85 9.56
C ARG A 130 0.77 -10.79 9.57
N ALA A 131 0.23 -9.60 9.38
CA ALA A 131 -1.19 -9.37 9.19
C ALA A 131 -1.53 -9.36 7.68
N TRP A 132 -2.59 -10.04 7.30
CA TRP A 132 -3.20 -9.99 5.98
C TRP A 132 -4.47 -9.15 6.05
N VAL A 133 -4.64 -8.26 5.08
CA VAL A 133 -5.74 -7.30 4.97
C VAL A 133 -6.47 -7.52 3.66
N SER A 134 -7.79 -7.69 3.72
CA SER A 134 -8.58 -7.91 2.50
C SER A 134 -8.60 -6.68 1.60
N GLN A 135 -8.52 -6.93 0.29
CA GLN A 135 -8.74 -5.93 -0.74
C GLN A 135 -9.88 -6.40 -1.64
N PRO A 136 -10.76 -5.49 -2.09
CA PRO A 136 -11.84 -5.82 -3.01
C PRO A 136 -11.33 -6.40 -4.33
N ALA A 137 -12.25 -6.98 -5.12
CA ALA A 137 -11.99 -7.33 -6.51
C ALA A 137 -11.59 -6.08 -7.31
N VAL A 138 -10.71 -6.28 -8.29
CA VAL A 138 -10.31 -5.20 -9.18
C VAL A 138 -11.46 -4.86 -10.14
N ALA A 139 -11.62 -3.56 -10.41
CA ALA A 139 -12.39 -3.07 -11.52
C ALA A 139 -11.44 -2.39 -12.52
N THR A 140 -11.61 -2.67 -13.80
CA THR A 140 -10.75 -2.12 -14.85
C THR A 140 -11.53 -1.28 -15.84
N SER A 141 -10.88 -0.28 -16.45
CA SER A 141 -11.44 0.48 -17.56
C SER A 141 -10.37 0.83 -18.59
N ALA A 142 -10.73 0.69 -19.86
CA ALA A 142 -9.82 0.99 -20.95
C ALA A 142 -9.53 2.50 -21.06
N LEU A 143 -8.34 2.83 -21.52
CA LEU A 143 -7.92 4.18 -21.88
C LEU A 143 -8.05 4.38 -23.38
N THR A 144 -8.36 5.59 -23.80
CA THR A 144 -8.35 5.96 -25.21
C THR A 144 -6.91 6.09 -25.74
N PRO A 145 -6.68 5.97 -27.06
CA PRO A 145 -5.35 6.19 -27.64
C PRO A 145 -4.77 7.59 -27.35
N ALA A 146 -5.61 8.59 -27.20
CA ALA A 146 -5.17 9.96 -26.84
C ALA A 146 -4.69 10.01 -25.38
N GLN A 147 -5.40 9.35 -24.45
CA GLN A 147 -4.98 9.24 -23.05
C GLN A 147 -3.66 8.46 -22.91
N CYS A 148 -3.50 7.36 -23.65
CA CYS A 148 -2.24 6.60 -23.65
C CYS A 148 -1.06 7.46 -24.14
N ARG A 149 -1.23 8.27 -25.19
CA ARG A 149 -0.18 9.19 -25.66
C ARG A 149 0.15 10.25 -24.61
N ALA A 150 -0.84 10.84 -23.95
CA ALA A 150 -0.62 11.83 -22.91
C ALA A 150 0.12 11.23 -21.70
N ILE A 151 -0.19 9.97 -21.32
CA ILE A 151 0.53 9.24 -20.26
C ILE A 151 1.98 9.01 -20.66
N ALA A 152 2.25 8.59 -21.91
CA ALA A 152 3.59 8.38 -22.41
C ALA A 152 4.42 9.68 -22.42
N GLU A 153 3.80 10.80 -22.81
CA GLU A 153 4.41 12.14 -22.76
C GLU A 153 4.83 12.53 -21.35
N VAL A 154 3.92 12.42 -20.36
CA VAL A 154 4.20 12.74 -18.95
C VAL A 154 5.26 11.81 -18.36
N LEU A 155 5.26 10.54 -18.72
CA LEU A 155 6.30 9.58 -18.32
C LEU A 155 7.62 9.75 -19.08
N ARG A 156 7.63 10.54 -20.16
CA ARG A 156 8.75 10.77 -21.08
C ARG A 156 9.27 9.45 -21.68
N ILE A 157 8.33 8.62 -22.14
CA ILE A 157 8.61 7.36 -22.84
C ILE A 157 8.06 7.38 -24.26
N ASP A 158 8.62 6.54 -25.13
CA ASP A 158 8.10 6.34 -26.49
C ASP A 158 6.69 5.70 -26.40
N PRO A 159 5.64 6.33 -26.98
CA PRO A 159 4.30 5.77 -26.99
C PRO A 159 4.20 4.44 -27.79
N ASP A 160 5.14 4.18 -28.70
CA ASP A 160 5.21 2.99 -29.51
C ASP A 160 6.19 1.93 -28.93
N LEU A 161 6.63 2.10 -27.69
CA LEU A 161 7.55 1.17 -27.02
C LEU A 161 6.98 -0.25 -27.03
N PRO A 162 7.72 -1.25 -27.55
CA PRO A 162 7.25 -2.64 -27.62
C PRO A 162 6.88 -3.20 -26.23
N GLY A 163 5.69 -3.77 -26.12
CA GLY A 163 5.19 -4.34 -24.86
C GLY A 163 4.58 -3.33 -23.90
N LEU A 164 4.50 -2.06 -24.27
CA LEU A 164 3.78 -1.04 -23.52
C LEU A 164 2.28 -1.38 -23.50
N HIS A 165 1.68 -1.35 -22.32
CA HIS A 165 0.25 -1.54 -22.15
C HIS A 165 -0.24 -0.66 -20.98
N MET A 166 -1.38 -0.01 -21.15
CA MET A 166 -1.92 0.93 -20.19
C MET A 166 -3.39 0.67 -19.94
N ILE A 167 -3.80 0.68 -18.66
CA ILE A 167 -5.18 0.46 -18.23
C ILE A 167 -5.43 1.13 -16.89
N ASN A 168 -6.62 1.65 -16.67
CA ASN A 168 -7.06 2.04 -15.35
C ASN A 168 -7.55 0.81 -14.57
N ALA A 169 -7.09 0.67 -13.33
CA ALA A 169 -7.47 -0.41 -12.42
C ALA A 169 -7.71 0.13 -11.00
N SER A 170 -8.68 -0.42 -10.30
CA SER A 170 -9.08 0.04 -8.97
C SER A 170 -9.51 -1.11 -8.08
N THR A 171 -9.04 -1.12 -6.84
CA THR A 171 -9.63 -1.87 -5.73
C THR A 171 -10.36 -0.94 -4.75
N SER A 172 -9.96 0.31 -4.66
CA SER A 172 -10.63 1.39 -3.91
C SER A 172 -10.51 2.72 -4.64
N ARG A 173 -9.32 3.08 -5.09
CA ARG A 173 -9.04 4.28 -5.89
C ARG A 173 -8.37 3.89 -7.20
N VAL A 174 -8.75 4.56 -8.27
CA VAL A 174 -8.22 4.29 -9.62
C VAL A 174 -6.71 4.58 -9.67
N LYS A 175 -5.96 3.61 -10.15
CA LYS A 175 -4.55 3.70 -10.54
C LYS A 175 -4.41 3.40 -12.02
N THR A 176 -3.59 4.17 -12.70
CA THR A 176 -3.26 3.87 -14.09
C THR A 176 -2.05 2.96 -14.13
N LEU A 177 -2.27 1.69 -14.43
CA LEU A 177 -1.23 0.69 -14.61
C LEU A 177 -0.55 0.92 -15.96
N VAL A 178 0.79 0.99 -15.97
CA VAL A 178 1.57 1.18 -17.19
C VAL A 178 2.64 0.08 -17.25
N ARG A 179 2.40 -0.94 -18.07
CA ARG A 179 3.36 -2.02 -18.27
C ARG A 179 4.53 -1.54 -19.11
N LEU A 180 5.75 -1.77 -18.61
CA LEU A 180 7.00 -1.50 -19.31
C LEU A 180 7.70 -2.82 -19.69
N PRO A 181 8.59 -2.84 -20.70
CA PRO A 181 9.28 -4.05 -21.14
C PRO A 181 10.16 -4.68 -20.06
N GLY A 182 10.78 -3.86 -19.20
CA GLY A 182 11.71 -4.35 -18.20
C GLY A 182 11.94 -3.38 -17.04
N VAL A 183 12.67 -3.87 -16.04
CA VAL A 183 13.01 -3.12 -14.81
C VAL A 183 13.99 -1.97 -15.12
N ALA A 184 14.81 -2.10 -16.15
CA ALA A 184 15.73 -1.03 -16.56
C ALA A 184 14.96 0.21 -17.02
N GLU A 185 13.98 0.04 -17.89
CA GLU A 185 13.10 1.11 -18.38
C GLU A 185 12.28 1.70 -17.22
N LEU A 186 11.76 0.86 -16.33
CA LEU A 186 11.04 1.30 -15.15
C LEU A 186 11.89 2.21 -14.26
N ASN A 187 13.12 1.82 -13.95
CA ASN A 187 14.00 2.57 -13.08
C ASN A 187 14.54 3.86 -13.74
N ALA A 188 14.59 3.90 -15.07
CA ALA A 188 15.02 5.07 -15.84
C ALA A 188 13.95 6.17 -15.96
N LEU A 189 12.70 5.89 -15.55
CA LEU A 189 11.61 6.89 -15.64
C LEU A 189 11.96 8.18 -14.90
N ALA A 190 11.77 9.31 -15.58
CA ALA A 190 11.91 10.66 -15.04
C ALA A 190 10.69 11.51 -15.45
N PRO A 191 9.53 11.28 -14.82
CA PRO A 191 8.26 11.90 -15.21
C PRO A 191 8.26 13.42 -15.12
N ASP A 192 7.39 14.03 -15.88
CA ASP A 192 7.00 15.42 -15.70
C ASP A 192 6.00 15.55 -14.55
N PHE A 193 6.51 15.84 -13.35
CA PHE A 193 5.68 15.93 -12.15
C PHE A 193 4.77 17.16 -12.13
N GLU A 194 5.07 18.22 -12.91
CA GLU A 194 4.20 19.40 -13.01
C GLU A 194 2.93 19.07 -13.79
N ALA A 195 3.05 18.30 -14.88
CA ALA A 195 1.92 17.86 -15.70
C ALA A 195 1.13 16.70 -15.06
N MET A 196 1.66 16.04 -14.03
CA MET A 196 1.07 14.82 -13.44
C MET A 196 -0.34 15.02 -12.91
N ARG A 197 -0.61 16.15 -12.25
CA ARG A 197 -1.92 16.42 -11.66
C ARG A 197 -3.00 16.51 -12.73
N ASP A 198 -2.78 17.35 -13.74
CA ASP A 198 -3.76 17.63 -14.79
C ASP A 198 -4.00 16.38 -15.64
N LEU A 199 -2.94 15.62 -15.94
CA LEU A 199 -3.08 14.33 -16.59
C LEU A 199 -3.96 13.37 -15.77
N CYS A 200 -3.66 13.18 -14.48
CA CYS A 200 -4.40 12.27 -13.64
C CYS A 200 -5.88 12.68 -13.51
N GLU A 201 -6.18 13.97 -13.49
CA GLU A 201 -7.56 14.47 -13.53
C GLU A 201 -8.26 14.11 -14.85
N ALA A 202 -7.60 14.35 -15.97
CA ALA A 202 -8.16 14.07 -17.29
C ALA A 202 -8.44 12.58 -17.56
N ILE A 203 -7.67 11.69 -16.95
CA ILE A 203 -7.85 10.22 -17.09
C ILE A 203 -8.60 9.57 -15.93
N GLY A 204 -9.07 10.35 -14.94
CA GLY A 204 -9.80 9.83 -13.77
C GLY A 204 -8.95 8.97 -12.83
N SER A 205 -7.64 9.24 -12.73
CA SER A 205 -6.70 8.46 -11.92
C SER A 205 -6.23 9.22 -10.68
N THR A 206 -5.84 8.49 -9.63
CA THR A 206 -5.18 9.04 -8.45
C THR A 206 -3.65 8.92 -8.50
N GLY A 207 -3.10 8.44 -9.62
CA GLY A 207 -1.67 8.35 -9.86
C GLY A 207 -1.32 7.27 -10.88
N LEU A 208 -0.14 7.41 -11.48
CA LEU A 208 0.42 6.44 -12.41
C LEU A 208 1.18 5.35 -11.65
N TYR A 209 0.98 4.10 -12.05
CA TYR A 209 1.65 2.93 -11.50
C TYR A 209 2.37 2.14 -12.60
N PRO A 210 3.51 2.66 -13.11
CA PRO A 210 4.33 1.91 -14.03
C PRO A 210 4.93 0.68 -13.35
N TYR A 211 4.97 -0.44 -14.10
CA TYR A 211 5.47 -1.72 -13.60
C TYR A 211 6.16 -2.52 -14.69
N ALA A 212 7.05 -3.40 -14.27
CA ALA A 212 7.68 -4.43 -15.10
C ALA A 212 7.50 -5.80 -14.45
N LEU A 213 7.19 -6.83 -15.27
CA LEU A 213 7.09 -8.20 -14.78
C LEU A 213 8.49 -8.77 -14.49
N MET A 214 8.57 -9.56 -13.44
CA MET A 214 9.76 -10.31 -13.03
C MET A 214 9.43 -11.81 -12.99
N THR A 215 10.44 -12.66 -12.91
CA THR A 215 10.25 -14.10 -12.80
C THR A 215 9.49 -14.51 -11.54
N ASP A 216 9.64 -13.74 -10.45
CA ASP A 216 9.12 -14.02 -9.13
C ASP A 216 8.12 -12.93 -8.63
N GLY A 217 7.55 -12.16 -9.55
CA GLY A 217 6.62 -11.08 -9.18
C GLY A 217 6.62 -9.91 -10.16
N ALA A 218 6.57 -8.71 -9.62
CA ALA A 218 6.69 -7.47 -10.38
C ALA A 218 7.55 -6.44 -9.65
N SER A 219 8.16 -5.54 -10.40
CA SER A 219 8.71 -4.29 -9.89
C SER A 219 7.82 -3.14 -10.32
N ALA A 220 7.60 -2.15 -9.45
CA ALA A 220 6.71 -1.04 -9.72
C ALA A 220 7.25 0.27 -9.15
N ARG A 221 6.73 1.39 -9.67
CA ARG A 221 6.89 2.73 -9.11
C ARG A 221 5.52 3.40 -9.00
N GLN A 222 5.33 4.25 -8.00
CA GLN A 222 4.07 4.98 -7.83
C GLN A 222 4.32 6.47 -7.90
N PHE A 223 3.71 7.12 -8.86
CA PHE A 223 3.69 8.58 -9.01
C PHE A 223 2.29 9.10 -8.68
N PRO A 224 2.08 9.63 -7.46
CA PRO A 224 0.76 10.08 -7.02
C PRO A 224 0.36 11.39 -7.68
N LYS A 225 -0.95 11.59 -7.88
CA LYS A 225 -1.53 12.82 -8.42
C LYS A 225 -1.23 14.05 -7.57
N ALA A 226 -1.38 13.93 -6.24
CA ALA A 226 -1.35 15.07 -5.33
C ALA A 226 -1.15 14.66 -3.85
N SER A 227 -0.10 13.89 -3.55
CA SER A 227 0.18 13.46 -2.16
C SER A 227 1.20 14.35 -1.44
N GLY A 228 1.69 15.42 -2.07
CA GLY A 228 2.71 16.30 -1.49
C GLY A 228 4.16 15.80 -1.69
N TYR A 229 4.33 14.66 -2.34
CA TYR A 229 5.61 14.07 -2.74
C TYR A 229 5.52 13.48 -4.15
N PRO A 230 6.63 13.46 -4.92
CA PRO A 230 6.61 13.05 -6.32
C PRO A 230 6.48 11.53 -6.53
N GLU A 231 6.94 10.73 -5.58
CA GLU A 231 6.94 9.26 -5.65
C GLU A 231 6.70 8.66 -4.27
N ASP A 232 5.94 7.54 -4.20
CA ASP A 232 5.66 6.80 -2.96
C ASP A 232 6.48 5.51 -2.93
N ALA A 233 7.06 5.20 -1.75
CA ALA A 233 7.93 4.05 -1.55
C ALA A 233 7.18 2.71 -1.57
N ALA A 234 5.93 2.66 -1.12
CA ALA A 234 5.11 1.45 -1.13
C ALA A 234 3.62 1.74 -1.07
N THR A 235 2.89 1.32 -2.11
CA THR A 235 1.46 1.63 -2.28
C THR A 235 0.64 0.36 -2.36
N GLY A 236 0.12 -0.10 -1.22
CA GLY A 236 -0.61 -1.38 -1.11
C GLY A 236 -1.81 -1.50 -2.04
N ILE A 237 -2.64 -0.45 -2.14
CA ILE A 237 -3.83 -0.45 -3.02
C ILE A 237 -3.47 -0.50 -4.51
N ALA A 238 -2.34 0.08 -4.91
CA ALA A 238 -1.88 0.02 -6.30
C ALA A 238 -1.34 -1.38 -6.64
N ALA A 239 -0.57 -1.98 -5.72
CA ALA A 239 -0.11 -3.36 -5.86
C ALA A 239 -1.28 -4.35 -5.90
N ALA A 240 -2.34 -4.13 -5.09
CA ALA A 240 -3.56 -4.94 -5.13
C ALA A 240 -4.31 -4.78 -6.46
N ALA A 241 -4.43 -3.57 -7.00
CA ALA A 241 -5.03 -3.33 -8.33
C ALA A 241 -4.22 -4.01 -9.44
N LEU A 242 -2.88 -3.92 -9.39
CA LEU A 242 -1.99 -4.62 -10.32
C LEU A 242 -2.16 -6.14 -10.22
N TRP A 243 -2.12 -6.70 -9.02
CA TRP A 243 -2.31 -8.13 -8.80
C TRP A 243 -3.67 -8.61 -9.34
N GLY A 244 -4.74 -7.86 -9.05
CA GLY A 244 -6.09 -8.19 -9.53
C GLY A 244 -6.16 -8.24 -11.05
N TYR A 245 -5.64 -7.22 -11.73
CA TYR A 245 -5.54 -7.17 -13.18
C TYR A 245 -4.72 -8.34 -13.77
N LEU A 246 -3.53 -8.60 -13.20
CA LEU A 246 -2.68 -9.70 -13.64
C LEU A 246 -3.32 -11.07 -13.37
N ASN A 247 -4.09 -11.21 -12.29
CA ASN A 247 -4.83 -12.42 -11.98
C ASN A 247 -5.97 -12.69 -12.98
N GLU A 248 -6.73 -11.65 -13.39
CA GLU A 248 -7.76 -11.77 -14.41
C GLU A 248 -7.19 -12.12 -15.79
N THR A 249 -5.98 -11.66 -16.10
CA THR A 249 -5.28 -11.97 -17.36
C THR A 249 -4.47 -13.27 -17.31
N GLY A 250 -4.54 -14.04 -16.21
CA GLY A 250 -3.83 -15.32 -16.05
C GLY A 250 -2.32 -15.19 -15.90
N SER A 251 -1.84 -13.99 -15.50
CA SER A 251 -0.39 -13.69 -15.38
C SER A 251 0.14 -13.88 -13.96
N VAL A 252 -0.70 -14.30 -13.01
CA VAL A 252 -0.33 -14.59 -11.61
C VAL A 252 -0.45 -16.09 -11.35
N PRO A 253 0.47 -16.73 -10.62
CA PRO A 253 0.33 -18.11 -10.20
C PRO A 253 -0.98 -18.36 -9.44
N ALA A 254 -1.58 -19.53 -9.65
CA ALA A 254 -2.86 -19.88 -9.00
C ALA A 254 -2.74 -19.90 -7.48
N ASP A 255 -1.58 -20.34 -6.99
CA ASP A 255 -1.29 -20.51 -5.56
C ASP A 255 -0.02 -19.74 -5.16
N GLY A 256 0.08 -19.45 -3.87
CA GLY A 256 1.26 -18.80 -3.27
C GLY A 256 1.13 -17.31 -3.09
N VAL A 257 2.24 -16.70 -2.74
CA VAL A 257 2.38 -15.27 -2.51
C VAL A 257 3.04 -14.62 -3.72
N TYR A 258 2.39 -13.61 -4.27
CA TYR A 258 2.93 -12.76 -5.33
C TYR A 258 3.54 -11.51 -4.70
N THR A 259 4.76 -11.17 -5.08
CA THR A 259 5.46 -9.99 -4.52
C THR A 259 5.56 -8.88 -5.55
N VAL A 260 5.13 -7.69 -5.16
CA VAL A 260 5.38 -6.47 -5.91
C VAL A 260 6.45 -5.66 -5.17
N ARG A 261 7.62 -5.50 -5.80
CA ARG A 261 8.71 -4.67 -5.27
C ARG A 261 8.53 -3.23 -5.74
N GLN A 262 8.67 -2.28 -4.82
CA GLN A 262 8.50 -0.84 -5.08
C GLN A 262 9.59 -0.05 -4.35
N GLY A 263 9.80 1.21 -4.69
CA GLY A 263 10.68 2.13 -3.96
C GLY A 263 12.19 1.94 -4.22
N VAL A 264 12.58 1.00 -5.07
CA VAL A 264 14.01 0.72 -5.36
C VAL A 264 14.70 1.94 -5.94
N ALA A 265 14.08 2.62 -6.90
CA ALA A 265 14.62 3.84 -7.54
C ALA A 265 14.75 5.02 -6.57
N MET A 266 13.93 5.03 -5.50
CA MET A 266 13.99 6.05 -4.42
C MET A 266 15.05 5.71 -3.34
N GLY A 267 15.63 4.49 -3.39
CA GLY A 267 16.51 4.00 -2.32
C GLY A 267 15.77 3.56 -1.06
N SER A 268 14.45 3.31 -1.14
CA SER A 268 13.60 2.77 -0.07
C SER A 268 12.92 1.47 -0.54
N PRO A 269 13.69 0.38 -0.73
CA PRO A 269 13.16 -0.86 -1.30
C PRO A 269 12.08 -1.46 -0.41
N SER A 270 10.94 -1.77 -1.04
CA SER A 270 9.74 -2.28 -0.38
C SER A 270 9.24 -3.53 -1.08
N ALA A 271 8.65 -4.47 -0.32
CA ALA A 271 8.07 -5.71 -0.80
C ALA A 271 6.62 -5.83 -0.33
N ILE A 272 5.69 -5.67 -1.26
CA ILE A 272 4.26 -5.76 -1.03
C ILE A 272 3.82 -7.16 -1.44
N GLN A 273 3.22 -7.90 -0.52
CA GLN A 273 2.84 -9.28 -0.70
C GLN A 273 1.33 -9.40 -0.93
N LEU A 274 0.96 -10.20 -1.92
CA LEU A 274 -0.44 -10.43 -2.29
C LEU A 274 -0.69 -11.92 -2.48
N ARG A 275 -1.87 -12.37 -2.11
CA ARG A 275 -2.33 -13.74 -2.38
C ARG A 275 -3.83 -13.75 -2.64
N ARG A 276 -4.30 -14.81 -3.30
CA ARG A 276 -5.72 -15.01 -3.55
C ARG A 276 -6.51 -15.16 -2.25
N ARG A 277 -7.72 -14.64 -2.24
CA ARG A 277 -8.74 -15.01 -1.24
C ARG A 277 -9.44 -16.29 -1.71
N GLY A 278 -9.52 -17.29 -0.83
CA GLY A 278 -10.23 -18.53 -1.14
C GLY A 278 -11.75 -18.44 -0.88
N ASP A 279 -12.17 -17.46 -0.09
CA ASP A 279 -13.51 -17.33 0.45
C ASP A 279 -14.32 -16.17 -0.17
N ALA A 280 -13.68 -15.26 -0.90
CA ALA A 280 -14.31 -14.09 -1.48
C ALA A 280 -13.51 -13.55 -2.69
N PRO A 281 -14.12 -12.74 -3.56
CA PRO A 281 -13.39 -12.00 -4.59
C PRO A 281 -12.34 -11.06 -4.00
N GLY A 282 -11.32 -10.73 -4.80
CA GLY A 282 -10.22 -9.84 -4.42
C GLY A 282 -9.00 -10.59 -3.90
N CYS A 283 -8.17 -9.92 -3.14
CA CYS A 283 -6.93 -10.49 -2.64
C CYS A 283 -6.69 -10.17 -1.16
N TRP A 284 -5.74 -10.87 -0.56
CA TRP A 284 -5.10 -10.53 0.67
C TRP A 284 -3.84 -9.71 0.38
N LEU A 285 -3.65 -8.63 1.13
CA LEU A 285 -2.50 -7.73 1.10
C LEU A 285 -1.72 -7.86 2.40
N SER A 286 -0.41 -7.99 2.33
CA SER A 286 0.49 -8.06 3.47
C SER A 286 1.90 -7.58 3.13
N GLY A 287 2.80 -7.63 4.13
CA GLY A 287 4.24 -7.40 4.00
C GLY A 287 4.93 -7.33 5.35
N GLU A 288 6.24 -7.33 5.34
CA GLU A 288 7.04 -7.25 6.56
C GLU A 288 6.88 -5.89 7.24
N THR A 289 6.71 -5.93 8.57
CA THR A 289 6.59 -4.74 9.41
C THR A 289 7.66 -4.75 10.50
N GLN A 290 8.23 -3.61 10.78
CA GLN A 290 9.28 -3.43 11.80
C GLN A 290 9.02 -2.18 12.63
N TRP A 291 9.47 -2.21 13.90
CA TRP A 291 9.56 -1.02 14.73
C TRP A 291 10.71 -0.12 14.25
N ILE A 292 10.45 1.16 14.07
CA ILE A 292 11.54 2.14 13.93
C ILE A 292 12.05 2.45 15.33
N ARG A 293 13.28 2.04 15.62
CA ARG A 293 13.95 2.40 16.87
C ARG A 293 14.42 3.85 16.78
N ARG A 294 14.10 4.62 17.81
CA ARG A 294 14.66 5.98 18.00
C ARG A 294 16.08 5.88 18.51
#